data_88e1e68e513561c4db6fa8c82affc0a4
#
_entry.id   88e1e68e513561c4db6fa8c82affc0a4
#
_cell.length_a   1.000
_cell.length_b   1.000
_cell.length_c   1.000
_cell.angle_alpha   90.00
_cell.angle_beta   90.00
_cell.angle_gamma   90.00
#
_symmetry.space_group_name_H-M   'P 1'
#
loop_
_entity.id
_entity.type
_entity.pdbx_description
1 polymer ?
#
loop_
_entity_poly.entity_id
_entity_poly.type
_entity_poly.pdbx_seq_one_letter_code
_entity_poly.pdbx_strand_id
1 'polypeptide(L)'
;MEPAFRGTLGGAAQSFDWPTARVDGHNVDLRQIPSVDQRQLYFFYGTEVKDGWCALTNTATGLACGLKFDPAVFRCNWLFATYGGWRNYNVAVLEPCTGYPLNFEAMRAAGRQRTLAPGESLKTEILFSVQEAITSVESIRSDGTIVQSRS
;
A
#
# COMPACT_ATOMS: atom_id res chain seq x y z
N MET A 1 1.00 -0.28 10.23
CA MET A 1 0.52 0.75 9.30
C MET A 1 -0.03 1.94 10.06
N GLU A 2 0.11 3.15 9.53
CA GLU A 2 -0.33 4.38 10.18
C GLU A 2 -1.29 5.12 9.26
N PRO A 3 -2.43 5.65 9.74
CA PRO A 3 -3.34 6.45 8.92
C PRO A 3 -2.69 7.79 8.56
N ALA A 4 -2.96 8.27 7.35
CA ALA A 4 -2.37 9.51 6.83
C ALA A 4 -3.22 10.74 7.08
N PHE A 5 -4.53 10.59 7.15
CA PHE A 5 -5.48 11.64 7.49
C PHE A 5 -6.80 11.05 8.00
N ARG A 6 -7.70 11.91 8.44
CA ARG A 6 -9.04 11.49 8.88
C ARG A 6 -9.84 10.96 7.69
N GLY A 7 -9.88 9.66 7.58
CA GLY A 7 -10.75 8.93 6.67
C GLY A 7 -11.68 8.04 7.46
N THR A 8 -12.29 7.06 6.82
CA THR A 8 -13.20 6.10 7.45
C THR A 8 -12.49 5.15 8.43
N LEU A 9 -11.16 5.11 8.45
CA LEU A 9 -10.38 4.41 9.48
C LEU A 9 -10.44 5.15 10.85
N GLY A 10 -11.63 5.53 11.29
CA GLY A 10 -11.89 5.89 12.68
C GLY A 10 -11.39 7.23 13.18
N GLY A 11 -10.95 8.13 12.31
CA GLY A 11 -10.65 9.53 12.67
C GLY A 11 -9.50 9.78 13.65
N ALA A 12 -8.93 8.77 14.28
CA ALA A 12 -7.75 8.85 15.13
C ALA A 12 -6.56 8.15 14.47
N ALA A 13 -5.38 8.73 14.61
CA ALA A 13 -4.15 8.06 14.22
C ALA A 13 -3.99 6.78 15.05
N GLN A 14 -3.97 5.63 14.40
CA GLN A 14 -3.76 4.33 15.03
C GLN A 14 -2.74 3.53 14.24
N SER A 15 -1.88 2.84 14.92
CA SER A 15 -1.06 1.80 14.31
C SER A 15 -1.78 0.46 14.40
N PHE A 16 -1.62 -0.37 13.39
CA PHE A 16 -2.19 -1.71 13.35
C PHE A 16 -1.29 -2.65 12.54
N ASP A 17 -1.43 -3.94 12.78
CA ASP A 17 -0.71 -4.96 12.03
C ASP A 17 -1.53 -5.37 10.81
N TRP A 18 -0.91 -5.23 9.63
CA TRP A 18 -1.51 -5.69 8.37
C TRP A 18 -1.81 -7.20 8.46
N PRO A 19 -2.97 -7.66 7.99
CA PRO A 19 -3.98 -6.93 7.21
C PRO A 19 -5.17 -6.39 8.00
N THR A 20 -5.19 -6.47 9.32
CA THR A 20 -6.38 -6.21 10.12
C THR A 20 -6.33 -4.84 10.78
N ALA A 21 -7.30 -3.98 10.49
CA ALA A 21 -7.52 -2.73 11.20
C ALA A 21 -8.81 -2.76 12.00
N ARG A 22 -8.89 -1.93 13.04
CA ARG A 22 -10.12 -1.75 13.81
C ARG A 22 -10.84 -0.49 13.32
N VAL A 23 -12.02 -0.66 12.73
CA VAL A 23 -12.86 0.41 12.20
C VAL A 23 -14.20 0.38 12.93
N ASP A 24 -14.58 1.48 13.58
CA ASP A 24 -15.85 1.61 14.34
C ASP A 24 -16.10 0.44 15.30
N GLY A 25 -15.03 -0.02 15.96
CA GLY A 25 -15.11 -1.13 16.92
C GLY A 25 -15.08 -2.54 16.32
N HIS A 26 -15.06 -2.68 15.00
CA HIS A 26 -15.03 -3.96 14.28
C HIS A 26 -13.68 -4.21 13.63
N ASN A 27 -13.24 -5.47 13.58
CA ASN A 27 -12.06 -5.86 12.81
C ASN A 27 -12.41 -5.93 11.33
N VAL A 28 -11.61 -5.24 10.52
CA VAL A 28 -11.76 -5.20 9.05
C VAL A 28 -10.49 -5.74 8.42
N ASP A 29 -10.64 -6.70 7.51
CA ASP A 29 -9.55 -7.18 6.66
C ASP A 29 -9.36 -6.24 5.47
N LEU A 30 -8.30 -5.44 5.51
CA LEU A 30 -8.01 -4.43 4.49
C LEU A 30 -7.50 -5.01 3.16
N ARG A 31 -7.31 -6.33 3.07
CA ARG A 31 -7.06 -7.00 1.77
C ARG A 31 -8.31 -7.07 0.92
N GLN A 32 -9.48 -6.99 1.55
CA GLN A 32 -10.75 -7.05 0.87
C GLN A 32 -11.18 -5.65 0.42
N ILE A 33 -11.46 -5.50 -0.86
CA ILE A 33 -12.02 -4.25 -1.41
C ILE A 33 -13.53 -4.27 -1.14
N PRO A 34 -14.05 -3.35 -0.32
CA PRO A 34 -15.48 -3.30 -0.02
C PRO A 34 -16.30 -2.81 -1.22
N SER A 35 -17.61 -3.05 -1.20
CA SER A 35 -18.53 -2.44 -2.17
C SER A 35 -18.47 -0.91 -2.10
N VAL A 36 -18.62 -0.26 -3.25
CA VAL A 36 -18.67 1.22 -3.35
C VAL A 36 -19.79 1.86 -2.52
N ASP A 37 -20.85 1.10 -2.25
CA ASP A 37 -21.98 1.55 -1.43
C ASP A 37 -21.60 1.75 0.03
N GLN A 38 -20.51 1.14 0.49
CA GLN A 38 -19.99 1.33 1.84
C GLN A 38 -19.32 2.69 2.04
N ARG A 39 -19.03 3.42 0.95
CA ARG A 39 -18.46 4.77 0.96
C ARG A 39 -17.21 4.92 1.81
N GLN A 40 -16.31 3.95 1.71
CA GLN A 40 -15.07 3.92 2.48
C GLN A 40 -13.99 4.80 1.85
N LEU A 41 -13.17 5.41 2.70
CA LEU A 41 -11.98 6.16 2.30
C LEU A 41 -10.83 5.79 3.24
N TYR A 42 -9.75 5.26 2.68
CA TYR A 42 -8.57 4.86 3.42
C TYR A 42 -7.34 5.62 2.95
N PHE A 43 -6.50 6.04 3.87
CA PHE A 43 -5.15 6.47 3.57
C PHE A 43 -4.23 6.10 4.73
N PHE A 44 -3.29 5.21 4.49
CA PHE A 44 -2.35 4.75 5.49
C PHE A 44 -0.98 4.41 4.91
N TYR A 45 -0.01 4.31 5.78
CA TYR A 45 1.37 3.97 5.43
C TYR A 45 1.66 2.53 5.84
N GLY A 46 2.03 1.67 4.88
CA GLY A 46 2.68 0.39 5.13
C GLY A 46 4.13 0.66 5.50
N THR A 47 4.45 0.55 6.76
CA THR A 47 5.79 0.69 7.29
C THR A 47 6.46 -0.68 7.41
N GLU A 48 7.77 -0.74 7.63
CA GLU A 48 8.52 -1.99 7.81
C GLU A 48 8.37 -2.95 6.63
N VAL A 49 8.45 -2.41 5.42
CA VAL A 49 8.38 -3.21 4.18
C VAL A 49 9.59 -4.14 4.12
N LYS A 50 9.35 -5.46 4.16
CA LYS A 50 10.42 -6.47 4.18
C LYS A 50 10.87 -6.87 2.78
N ASP A 51 9.93 -7.20 1.90
CA ASP A 51 10.23 -7.83 0.60
C ASP A 51 10.00 -6.91 -0.61
N GLY A 52 9.59 -5.67 -0.40
CA GLY A 52 9.45 -4.64 -1.44
C GLY A 52 8.48 -5.04 -2.56
N TRP A 53 7.22 -5.30 -2.22
CA TRP A 53 6.17 -5.54 -3.20
C TRP A 53 4.80 -5.08 -2.70
N CYS A 54 3.91 -4.82 -3.65
CA CYS A 54 2.48 -4.64 -3.42
C CYS A 54 1.69 -5.13 -4.64
N ALA A 55 0.45 -5.56 -4.45
CA ALA A 55 -0.37 -6.12 -5.52
C ALA A 55 -1.85 -5.87 -5.32
N LEU A 56 -2.58 -5.92 -6.44
CA LEU A 56 -4.04 -5.97 -6.51
C LEU A 56 -4.44 -7.19 -7.34
N THR A 57 -5.50 -7.87 -6.92
CA THR A 57 -6.04 -9.03 -7.61
C THR A 57 -7.55 -8.86 -7.82
N ASN A 58 -8.00 -9.04 -9.04
CA ASN A 58 -9.41 -9.22 -9.33
C ASN A 58 -9.74 -10.72 -9.24
N THR A 59 -10.30 -11.13 -8.10
CA THR A 59 -10.58 -12.55 -7.82
C THR A 59 -11.66 -13.15 -8.73
N ALA A 60 -12.52 -12.32 -9.35
CA ALA A 60 -13.54 -12.79 -10.28
C ALA A 60 -12.96 -13.15 -11.66
N THR A 61 -11.94 -12.44 -12.11
CA THR A 61 -11.29 -12.69 -13.42
C THR A 61 -9.98 -13.44 -13.29
N GLY A 62 -9.40 -13.52 -12.11
CA GLY A 62 -8.06 -14.07 -11.88
C GLY A 62 -6.93 -13.15 -12.37
N LEU A 63 -7.23 -11.89 -12.72
CA LEU A 63 -6.20 -10.96 -13.15
C LEU A 63 -5.56 -10.29 -11.93
N ALA A 64 -4.24 -10.40 -11.82
CA ALA A 64 -3.45 -9.70 -10.80
C ALA A 64 -2.47 -8.73 -11.45
N CYS A 65 -2.25 -7.60 -10.80
CA CYS A 65 -1.15 -6.70 -11.09
C CYS A 65 -0.36 -6.39 -9.81
N GLY A 66 0.94 -6.15 -9.95
CA GLY A 66 1.80 -5.89 -8.83
C GLY A 66 3.05 -5.12 -9.17
N LEU A 67 3.64 -4.54 -8.14
CA LEU A 67 4.92 -3.83 -8.19
C LEU A 67 5.93 -4.60 -7.35
N LYS A 68 7.12 -4.80 -7.91
CA LYS A 68 8.31 -5.26 -7.17
C LYS A 68 9.34 -4.14 -7.16
N PHE A 69 9.90 -3.83 -6.00
CA PHE A 69 10.83 -2.72 -5.82
C PHE A 69 11.84 -3.01 -4.71
N ASP A 70 12.91 -2.23 -4.66
CA ASP A 70 13.92 -2.32 -3.61
C ASP A 70 13.42 -1.65 -2.31
N PRO A 71 13.21 -2.42 -1.21
CA PRO A 71 12.75 -1.87 0.07
C PRO A 71 13.80 -0.99 0.76
N ALA A 72 15.09 -1.08 0.38
CA ALA A 72 16.12 -0.17 0.87
C ALA A 72 15.93 1.25 0.28
N VAL A 73 15.31 1.36 -0.88
CA VAL A 73 14.96 2.63 -1.51
C VAL A 73 13.55 3.05 -1.14
N PHE A 74 12.57 2.19 -1.37
CA PHE A 74 11.16 2.44 -1.08
C PHE A 74 10.78 1.79 0.25
N ARG A 75 11.03 2.51 1.35
CA ARG A 75 10.92 1.99 2.71
C ARG A 75 9.50 1.89 3.25
N CYS A 76 8.54 2.40 2.51
CA CYS A 76 7.13 2.33 2.87
C CYS A 76 6.25 2.22 1.62
N ASN A 77 5.06 1.66 1.81
CA ASN A 77 3.97 1.71 0.84
C ASN A 77 2.90 2.65 1.37
N TRP A 78 2.52 3.65 0.60
CA TRP A 78 1.31 4.38 0.88
C TRP A 78 0.15 3.67 0.19
N LEU A 79 -0.96 3.56 0.85
CA LEU A 79 -2.21 3.14 0.26
C LEU A 79 -3.22 4.26 0.37
N PHE A 80 -3.59 4.84 -0.75
CA PHE A 80 -4.78 5.65 -0.87
C PHE A 80 -5.86 4.82 -1.55
N ALA A 81 -7.01 4.69 -0.91
CA ALA A 81 -8.11 3.94 -1.48
C ALA A 81 -9.44 4.63 -1.20
N THR A 82 -10.26 4.77 -2.23
CA THR A 82 -11.62 5.26 -2.12
C THR A 82 -12.57 4.27 -2.77
N TYR A 83 -13.49 3.78 -1.99
CA TYR A 83 -14.54 2.84 -2.40
C TYR A 83 -15.89 3.56 -2.23
N GLY A 84 -16.12 4.56 -3.10
CA GLY A 84 -17.28 5.43 -3.03
C GLY A 84 -17.22 6.56 -1.99
N GLY A 85 -16.24 6.56 -1.10
CA GLY A 85 -16.13 7.54 -0.01
C GLY A 85 -15.71 8.95 -0.46
N TRP A 86 -15.04 9.05 -1.59
CA TRP A 86 -14.67 10.32 -2.19
C TRP A 86 -15.14 10.38 -3.65
N ARG A 87 -16.05 11.31 -3.95
CA ARG A 87 -16.59 11.57 -5.29
C ARG A 87 -17.11 10.33 -6.02
N ASN A 88 -17.55 9.31 -5.29
CA ASN A 88 -17.99 8.01 -5.82
C ASN A 88 -16.94 7.26 -6.66
N TYR A 89 -15.66 7.60 -6.54
CA TYR A 89 -14.59 6.83 -7.18
C TYR A 89 -14.40 5.48 -6.49
N ASN A 90 -14.06 4.48 -7.30
CA ASN A 90 -13.64 3.16 -6.86
C ASN A 90 -12.20 2.92 -7.30
N VAL A 91 -11.26 3.29 -6.46
CA VAL A 91 -9.83 3.31 -6.77
C VAL A 91 -9.03 2.83 -5.56
N ALA A 92 -8.04 2.01 -5.82
CA ALA A 92 -6.95 1.74 -4.89
C ALA A 92 -5.62 2.11 -5.57
N VAL A 93 -4.83 2.94 -4.90
CA VAL A 93 -3.52 3.40 -5.37
C VAL A 93 -2.46 2.82 -4.46
N LEU A 94 -1.55 2.03 -5.02
CA LEU A 94 -0.41 1.43 -4.33
C LEU A 94 0.82 2.27 -4.63
N GLU A 95 1.40 2.88 -3.61
CA GLU A 95 2.44 3.89 -3.77
C GLU A 95 3.71 3.50 -2.99
N PRO A 96 4.67 2.77 -3.61
CA PRO A 96 5.99 2.63 -3.02
C PRO A 96 6.65 3.99 -2.83
N CYS A 97 6.98 4.35 -1.59
CA CYS A 97 7.50 5.66 -1.23
C CYS A 97 8.82 5.58 -0.46
N THR A 98 9.66 6.61 -0.64
CA THR A 98 10.98 6.71 0.02
C THR A 98 10.88 7.18 1.47
N GLY A 99 9.73 7.69 1.91
CA GLY A 99 9.52 8.17 3.27
C GLY A 99 8.05 8.42 3.61
N TYR A 100 7.77 8.75 4.86
CA TYR A 100 6.46 9.08 5.42
C TYR A 100 6.63 9.90 6.72
N PRO A 101 5.62 10.66 7.18
CA PRO A 101 4.29 10.86 6.61
C PRO A 101 4.28 11.82 5.41
N LEU A 102 3.08 12.10 4.87
CA LEU A 102 2.86 13.03 3.75
C LEU A 102 3.42 14.44 4.02
N ASN A 103 3.33 14.93 5.25
CA ASN A 103 3.89 16.23 5.62
C ASN A 103 5.42 16.11 5.65
N PHE A 104 6.10 16.85 4.76
CA PHE A 104 7.55 16.77 4.61
C PHE A 104 8.31 17.25 5.86
N GLU A 105 7.83 18.27 6.57
CA GLU A 105 8.47 18.74 7.81
C GLU A 105 8.39 17.68 8.91
N ALA A 106 7.23 17.03 9.06
CA ALA A 106 7.06 15.93 10.00
C ALA A 106 7.92 14.72 9.61
N MET A 107 8.01 14.40 8.31
CA MET A 107 8.88 13.35 7.78
C MET A 107 10.35 13.64 8.13
N ARG A 108 10.79 14.88 7.92
CA ARG A 108 12.15 15.34 8.23
C ARG A 108 12.44 15.32 9.73
N ALA A 109 11.53 15.82 10.55
CA ALA A 109 11.66 15.80 11.99
C ALA A 109 11.80 14.38 12.56
N ALA A 110 11.12 13.41 11.92
CA ALA A 110 11.22 11.99 12.27
C ALA A 110 12.43 11.25 11.64
N GLY A 111 13.28 11.93 10.86
CA GLY A 111 14.41 11.30 10.17
C GLY A 111 14.02 10.27 9.11
N ARG A 112 12.80 10.36 8.56
CA ARG A 112 12.23 9.38 7.63
C ARG A 112 12.33 9.78 6.17
N GLN A 113 12.89 10.96 5.88
CA GLN A 113 13.17 11.39 4.51
C GLN A 113 14.40 10.68 3.93
N ARG A 114 14.48 10.63 2.61
CA ARG A 114 15.73 10.33 1.92
C ARG A 114 16.43 11.64 1.57
N THR A 115 17.73 11.68 1.79
CA THR A 115 18.56 12.84 1.44
C THR A 115 19.63 12.39 0.45
N LEU A 116 19.86 13.21 -0.57
CA LEU A 116 20.98 13.08 -1.51
C LEU A 116 21.89 14.30 -1.32
N ALA A 117 23.19 14.07 -1.24
CA ALA A 117 24.16 15.16 -1.23
C ALA A 117 24.24 15.83 -2.62
N PRO A 118 24.75 17.08 -2.71
CA PRO A 118 24.97 17.72 -3.99
C PRO A 118 25.85 16.85 -4.91
N GLY A 119 25.36 16.57 -6.11
CA GLY A 119 26.02 15.70 -7.09
C GLY A 119 25.80 14.20 -6.88
N GLU A 120 25.19 13.77 -5.78
CA GLU A 120 24.83 12.38 -5.56
C GLU A 120 23.62 11.98 -6.42
N SER A 121 23.62 10.73 -6.90
CA SER A 121 22.50 10.14 -7.63
C SER A 121 22.12 8.79 -7.05
N LEU A 122 20.83 8.48 -7.07
CA LEU A 122 20.29 7.18 -6.71
C LEU A 122 19.58 6.59 -7.93
N LYS A 123 19.95 5.37 -8.29
CA LYS A 123 19.27 4.60 -9.34
C LYS A 123 18.54 3.42 -8.70
N THR A 124 17.34 3.18 -9.15
CA THR A 124 16.53 2.04 -8.71
C THR A 124 15.62 1.61 -9.84
N GLU A 125 15.06 0.42 -9.71
CA GLU A 125 14.12 -0.15 -10.66
C GLU A 125 12.82 -0.51 -9.94
N ILE A 126 11.70 -0.38 -10.64
CA ILE A 126 10.41 -0.90 -10.23
C ILE A 126 9.93 -1.79 -11.38
N LEU A 127 9.65 -3.06 -11.06
CA LEU A 127 9.02 -3.97 -12.01
C LEU A 127 7.51 -3.91 -11.82
N PHE A 128 6.79 -3.68 -12.91
CA PHE A 128 5.34 -3.81 -12.97
C PHE A 128 4.99 -5.13 -13.65
N SER A 129 4.22 -5.96 -12.96
CA SER A 129 3.81 -7.28 -13.42
C SER A 129 2.29 -7.35 -13.56
N VAL A 130 1.84 -8.02 -14.63
CA VAL A 130 0.43 -8.40 -14.82
C VAL A 130 0.40 -9.89 -15.14
N GLN A 131 -0.40 -10.65 -14.40
CA GLN A 131 -0.54 -12.10 -14.60
C GLN A 131 -1.99 -12.54 -14.48
N GLU A 132 -2.34 -13.56 -15.26
CA GLU A 132 -3.64 -14.22 -15.25
C GLU A 132 -3.63 -15.46 -14.36
N ALA A 133 -4.82 -15.97 -14.05
CA ALA A 133 -5.05 -17.13 -13.20
C ALA A 133 -4.48 -16.98 -11.76
N ILE A 134 -4.44 -15.75 -11.25
CA ILE A 134 -4.01 -15.40 -9.90
C ILE A 134 -5.23 -15.01 -9.08
N THR A 135 -5.51 -15.72 -8.00
CA THR A 135 -6.63 -15.44 -7.08
C THR A 135 -6.18 -14.91 -5.73
N SER A 136 -4.90 -15.09 -5.41
CA SER A 136 -4.27 -14.57 -4.17
C SER A 136 -2.80 -14.31 -4.44
N VAL A 137 -2.19 -13.39 -3.69
CA VAL A 137 -0.77 -13.08 -3.83
C VAL A 137 -0.06 -13.31 -2.51
N GLU A 138 0.93 -14.19 -2.51
CA GLU A 138 1.83 -14.43 -1.38
C GLU A 138 3.08 -13.56 -1.48
N SER A 139 3.65 -13.45 -2.69
CA SER A 139 4.86 -12.66 -2.94
C SER A 139 5.01 -12.31 -4.41
N ILE A 140 5.95 -11.40 -4.71
CA ILE A 140 6.43 -11.13 -6.07
C ILE A 140 7.95 -11.33 -6.08
N ARG A 141 8.42 -12.22 -6.96
CA ARG A 141 9.84 -12.53 -7.12
C ARG A 141 10.61 -11.38 -7.77
N SER A 142 11.93 -11.45 -7.73
CA SER A 142 12.80 -10.44 -8.35
C SER A 142 12.67 -10.33 -9.87
N ASP A 143 12.18 -11.37 -10.53
CA ASP A 143 11.88 -11.37 -11.97
C ASP A 143 10.46 -10.86 -12.29
N GLY A 144 9.70 -10.44 -11.29
CA GLY A 144 8.32 -9.98 -11.42
C GLY A 144 7.26 -11.09 -11.37
N THR A 145 7.64 -12.35 -11.24
CA THR A 145 6.67 -13.46 -11.13
C THR A 145 5.83 -13.33 -9.86
N ILE A 146 4.51 -13.29 -10.02
CA ILE A 146 3.55 -13.28 -8.90
C ILE A 146 3.37 -14.72 -8.39
N VAL A 147 3.63 -14.93 -7.11
CA VAL A 147 3.46 -16.23 -6.43
C VAL A 147 2.12 -16.23 -5.71
N GLN A 148 1.32 -17.26 -5.95
CA GLN A 148 0.05 -17.44 -5.26
C GLN A 148 0.24 -18.07 -3.88
N SER A 149 -0.59 -17.65 -2.92
CA SER A 149 -0.72 -18.37 -1.65
C SER A 149 -1.21 -19.79 -1.90
N ARG A 150 -0.64 -20.76 -1.24
CA ARG A 150 -1.17 -22.14 -1.25
C ARG A 150 -2.47 -22.14 -0.44
N SER A 151 -3.54 -22.57 -1.09
CA SER A 151 -4.84 -22.84 -0.44
C SER A 151 -4.75 -24.03 0.53
#